data_5587de788d33afd0e3d3cb9c48a9d1e4
#
_entry.id   5587de788d33afd0e3d3cb9c48a9d1e4
#
_cell.length_a   1.000
_cell.length_b   1.000
_cell.length_c   1.000
_cell.angle_alpha   90.00
_cell.angle_beta   90.00
_cell.angle_gamma   90.00
#
_symmetry.space_group_name_H-M   'P 1'
#
loop_
_entity.id
_entity.type
_entity.pdbx_description
1 polymer ?
#
loop_
_entity_poly.entity_id
_entity_poly.type
_entity_poly.pdbx_seq_one_letter_code
_entity_poly.pdbx_strand_id
1 'polypeptide(L)'
;MSLGKLDDLVQRYRFFFDTHASGIVIIRNGYLIKEHYSFMTLPGSRFDVWSCTKSFTGTAWGLLLDESRKGTLPNNLEIDLDSSAYSFLPDKYKVTDKLKERITIGHLLTMTSGIAGESDLVFGVPTNIDCGPFENALGYCDNRYRKQTDTLVAEPGKLWNYSDPAMAHLSILFHSIMGQEIHEYMQEKVFKKIGIENASWDVLGGGQFIGPHTCAHIGLHISARELARFGYLLMLQGLWGGKEVIPSWWVNTATKSSQQLNPEYGYTFWVNTNGTHWPGLPKDMFALEGYNSNRCYVVPSQDLVVVRVGAGPNQWNEQSLISGVLDAIN
;
A
#
# COMPACT_ATOMS: atom_id res chain seq x y z
N MET A 1 10.37 6.88 29.06
CA MET A 1 9.76 5.62 28.56
C MET A 1 9.47 4.70 29.72
N SER A 2 8.26 4.18 29.81
CA SER A 2 7.84 3.21 30.84
C SER A 2 7.46 1.88 30.17
N LEU A 3 8.34 0.87 30.29
CA LEU A 3 8.08 -0.47 29.78
C LEU A 3 6.84 -1.10 30.46
N GLY A 4 6.61 -0.81 31.75
CA GLY A 4 5.41 -1.27 32.45
C GLY A 4 4.11 -0.76 31.81
N LYS A 5 4.04 0.51 31.41
CA LYS A 5 2.88 1.05 30.70
C LYS A 5 2.68 0.38 29.32
N LEU A 6 3.78 0.05 28.61
CA LEU A 6 3.66 -0.70 27.34
C LEU A 6 3.16 -2.13 27.57
N ASP A 7 3.63 -2.79 28.65
CA ASP A 7 3.16 -4.11 29.03
C ASP A 7 1.67 -4.09 29.35
N ASP A 8 1.23 -3.14 30.19
CA ASP A 8 -0.18 -2.96 30.53
C ASP A 8 -1.04 -2.64 29.31
N LEU A 9 -0.53 -1.83 28.37
CA LEU A 9 -1.18 -1.52 27.12
C LEU A 9 -1.40 -2.79 26.29
N VAL A 10 -0.32 -3.55 26.04
CA VAL A 10 -0.39 -4.81 25.29
C VAL A 10 -1.31 -5.83 25.97
N GLN A 11 -1.28 -5.93 27.30
CA GLN A 11 -2.17 -6.80 28.08
C GLN A 11 -3.65 -6.42 27.90
N ARG A 12 -4.01 -5.13 27.87
CA ARG A 12 -5.39 -4.68 27.60
C ARG A 12 -5.88 -5.09 26.23
N TYR A 13 -4.99 -5.11 25.24
CA TYR A 13 -5.32 -5.52 23.87
C TYR A 13 -5.16 -7.03 23.65
N ARG A 14 -4.57 -7.78 24.59
CA ARG A 14 -4.28 -9.21 24.49
C ARG A 14 -5.53 -10.03 24.18
N PHE A 15 -6.66 -9.72 24.79
CA PHE A 15 -7.93 -10.41 24.50
C PHE A 15 -8.30 -10.35 23.01
N PHE A 16 -8.01 -9.25 22.36
CA PHE A 16 -8.23 -9.08 20.93
C PHE A 16 -7.15 -9.75 20.07
N PHE A 17 -5.93 -9.87 20.58
CA PHE A 17 -4.83 -10.50 19.85
C PHE A 17 -4.85 -12.02 19.97
N ASP A 18 -5.17 -12.57 21.14
CA ASP A 18 -4.98 -13.99 21.41
C ASP A 18 -6.13 -14.88 20.84
N THR A 19 -7.20 -14.28 20.33
CA THR A 19 -8.30 -15.03 19.70
C THR A 19 -8.01 -15.45 18.25
N HIS A 20 -7.04 -14.78 17.60
CA HIS A 20 -6.67 -15.03 16.20
C HIS A 20 -5.15 -14.91 16.04
N ALA A 21 -4.62 -15.51 14.97
CA ALA A 21 -3.21 -15.32 14.60
C ALA A 21 -2.93 -13.84 14.38
N SER A 22 -2.05 -13.25 15.21
CA SER A 22 -1.75 -11.83 15.19
C SER A 22 -0.39 -11.51 15.78
N GLY A 23 0.13 -10.32 15.47
CA GLY A 23 1.37 -9.81 16.02
C GLY A 23 1.35 -8.30 16.16
N ILE A 24 2.03 -7.81 17.20
CA ILE A 24 2.33 -6.39 17.39
C ILE A 24 3.83 -6.21 17.52
N VAL A 25 4.38 -5.16 16.90
CA VAL A 25 5.80 -4.78 16.97
C VAL A 25 5.89 -3.28 17.14
N ILE A 26 6.69 -2.82 18.10
CA ILE A 26 6.91 -1.39 18.36
C ILE A 26 8.42 -1.11 18.31
N ILE A 27 8.79 -0.20 17.40
CA ILE A 27 10.17 0.30 17.26
C ILE A 27 10.21 1.75 17.71
N ARG A 28 11.18 2.09 18.54
CA ARG A 28 11.45 3.45 19.00
C ARG A 28 12.96 3.74 18.94
N ASN A 29 13.34 4.87 18.36
CA ASN A 29 14.76 5.28 18.22
C ASN A 29 15.64 4.15 17.60
N GLY A 30 15.11 3.39 16.66
CA GLY A 30 15.81 2.27 16.03
C GLY A 30 15.84 0.96 16.83
N TYR A 31 15.25 0.92 18.01
CA TYR A 31 15.22 -0.26 18.87
C TYR A 31 13.84 -0.91 18.88
N LEU A 32 13.81 -2.24 18.81
CA LEU A 32 12.62 -3.02 19.10
C LEU A 32 12.34 -2.94 20.61
N ILE A 33 11.36 -2.12 21.01
CA ILE A 33 11.06 -1.89 22.44
C ILE A 33 9.95 -2.79 22.95
N LYS A 34 9.10 -3.31 22.08
CA LYS A 34 8.05 -4.27 22.43
C LYS A 34 7.65 -5.10 21.22
N GLU A 35 7.40 -6.37 21.47
CA GLU A 35 6.68 -7.26 20.56
C GLU A 35 5.79 -8.20 21.36
N HIS A 36 4.69 -8.61 20.74
CA HIS A 36 3.79 -9.64 21.25
C HIS A 36 3.20 -10.40 20.07
N TYR A 37 3.06 -11.69 20.24
CA TYR A 37 2.47 -12.60 19.27
C TYR A 37 1.41 -13.44 19.95
N SER A 38 0.29 -13.68 19.26
CA SER A 38 -0.77 -14.56 19.78
C SER A 38 -0.25 -16.00 19.91
N PHE A 39 -0.95 -16.82 20.67
CA PHE A 39 -0.58 -18.20 20.98
C PHE A 39 -0.18 -19.05 19.74
N MET A 40 -0.84 -18.81 18.59
CA MET A 40 -0.61 -19.55 17.35
C MET A 40 0.44 -18.91 16.42
N THR A 41 1.16 -17.87 16.89
CA THR A 41 1.97 -17.03 16.02
C THR A 41 3.41 -16.92 16.53
N LEU A 42 4.37 -16.95 15.62
CA LEU A 42 5.79 -16.76 15.88
C LEU A 42 6.27 -15.44 15.24
N PRO A 43 7.43 -14.90 15.67
CA PRO A 43 8.01 -13.69 15.07
C PRO A 43 8.22 -13.74 13.56
N GLY A 44 8.44 -14.94 13.02
CA GLY A 44 8.61 -15.19 11.59
C GLY A 44 7.31 -15.57 10.85
N SER A 45 6.16 -15.63 11.54
CA SER A 45 4.89 -15.92 10.88
C SER A 45 4.55 -14.82 9.89
N ARG A 46 4.16 -15.21 8.68
CA ARG A 46 3.74 -14.29 7.62
C ARG A 46 2.22 -14.07 7.68
N PHE A 47 1.83 -12.87 7.38
CA PHE A 47 0.44 -12.44 7.30
C PHE A 47 0.19 -11.85 5.92
N ASP A 48 -0.93 -12.15 5.30
CA ASP A 48 -1.44 -11.32 4.23
C ASP A 48 -1.80 -9.96 4.86
N VAL A 49 -1.06 -8.94 4.49
CA VAL A 49 -1.26 -7.58 5.03
C VAL A 49 -2.30 -6.79 4.25
N TRP A 50 -3.01 -7.46 3.33
CA TRP A 50 -4.09 -6.88 2.55
C TRP A 50 -3.67 -5.55 1.90
N SER A 51 -4.47 -4.51 2.04
CA SER A 51 -4.24 -3.23 1.37
C SER A 51 -2.98 -2.47 1.82
N CYS A 52 -2.29 -2.89 2.90
CA CYS A 52 -0.92 -2.40 3.15
C CYS A 52 -0.02 -2.61 1.94
N THR A 53 -0.30 -3.63 1.13
CA THR A 53 0.36 -3.93 -0.15
C THR A 53 0.41 -2.73 -1.09
N LYS A 54 -0.64 -1.91 -1.13
CA LYS A 54 -0.72 -0.73 -2.00
C LYS A 54 0.43 0.25 -1.75
N SER A 55 0.85 0.40 -0.50
CA SER A 55 1.97 1.31 -0.17
C SER A 55 3.32 0.77 -0.66
N PHE A 56 3.48 -0.54 -0.75
CA PHE A 56 4.66 -1.15 -1.39
C PHE A 56 4.62 -0.94 -2.90
N THR A 57 3.46 -1.09 -3.52
CA THR A 57 3.26 -0.75 -4.95
C THR A 57 3.56 0.72 -5.22
N GLY A 58 3.04 1.64 -4.40
CA GLY A 58 3.35 3.06 -4.51
C GLY A 58 4.84 3.37 -4.34
N THR A 59 5.51 2.62 -3.47
CA THR A 59 6.98 2.75 -3.31
C THR A 59 7.73 2.27 -4.56
N ALA A 60 7.32 1.16 -5.18
CA ALA A 60 7.90 0.72 -6.45
C ALA A 60 7.74 1.78 -7.55
N TRP A 61 6.58 2.42 -7.62
CA TRP A 61 6.34 3.53 -8.55
C TRP A 61 7.19 4.75 -8.23
N GLY A 62 7.40 5.06 -6.94
CA GLY A 62 8.31 6.14 -6.55
C GLY A 62 9.75 5.91 -6.99
N LEU A 63 10.22 4.68 -6.92
CA LEU A 63 11.54 4.28 -7.42
C LEU A 63 11.60 4.39 -8.95
N LEU A 64 10.57 3.92 -9.67
CA LEU A 64 10.48 4.06 -11.13
C LEU A 64 10.50 5.54 -11.55
N LEU A 65 9.72 6.38 -10.88
CA LEU A 65 9.70 7.82 -11.15
C LEU A 65 11.06 8.49 -10.87
N ASP A 66 11.81 8.00 -9.90
CA ASP A 66 13.16 8.46 -9.63
C ASP A 66 14.16 8.00 -10.71
N GLU A 67 14.02 6.75 -11.19
CA GLU A 67 14.79 6.26 -12.34
C GLU A 67 14.48 7.08 -13.60
N SER A 68 13.23 7.49 -13.81
CA SER A 68 12.84 8.42 -14.88
C SER A 68 13.57 9.75 -14.77
N ARG A 69 13.54 10.38 -13.60
CA ARG A 69 14.23 11.66 -13.33
C ARG A 69 15.75 11.57 -13.54
N LYS A 70 16.32 10.40 -13.33
CA LYS A 70 17.75 10.12 -13.54
C LYS A 70 18.09 9.72 -14.98
N GLY A 71 17.08 9.57 -15.85
CA GLY A 71 17.26 9.13 -17.24
C GLY A 71 17.77 7.68 -17.35
N THR A 72 17.39 6.82 -16.41
CA THR A 72 17.84 5.41 -16.32
C THR A 72 16.75 4.40 -16.65
N LEU A 73 15.54 4.85 -17.00
CA LEU A 73 14.47 3.95 -17.43
C LEU A 73 14.81 3.25 -18.75
N PRO A 74 14.29 2.04 -19.00
CA PRO A 74 14.40 1.36 -20.28
C PRO A 74 13.93 2.27 -21.44
N ASN A 75 14.61 2.17 -22.59
CA ASN A 75 14.28 2.91 -23.81
C ASN A 75 14.31 4.45 -23.65
N ASN A 76 15.02 4.99 -22.65
CA ASN A 76 15.06 6.42 -22.33
C ASN A 76 13.65 7.02 -22.13
N LEU A 77 12.73 6.25 -21.56
CA LEU A 77 11.40 6.73 -21.25
C LEU A 77 11.45 7.85 -20.21
N GLU A 78 10.63 8.87 -20.42
CA GLU A 78 10.40 9.94 -19.44
C GLU A 78 8.98 9.82 -18.92
N ILE A 79 8.83 9.62 -17.61
CA ILE A 79 7.56 9.40 -16.94
C ILE A 79 7.53 10.22 -15.67
N ASP A 80 6.41 10.87 -15.41
CA ASP A 80 6.10 11.60 -14.20
C ASP A 80 4.67 11.30 -13.73
N LEU A 81 4.23 11.97 -12.66
CA LEU A 81 2.89 11.79 -12.10
C LEU A 81 1.77 12.28 -13.04
N ASP A 82 2.06 13.21 -13.94
CA ASP A 82 1.12 13.80 -14.89
C ASP A 82 1.08 13.03 -16.23
N SER A 83 1.98 12.09 -16.41
CA SER A 83 2.04 11.25 -17.62
C SER A 83 0.76 10.43 -17.77
N SER A 84 0.19 10.42 -19.01
CA SER A 84 -0.99 9.61 -19.31
C SER A 84 -0.70 8.12 -19.10
N ALA A 85 -1.44 7.49 -18.19
CA ALA A 85 -1.25 6.08 -17.85
C ALA A 85 -1.43 5.16 -19.07
N TYR A 86 -2.45 5.44 -19.88
CA TYR A 86 -2.80 4.57 -21.01
C TYR A 86 -1.83 4.65 -22.19
N SER A 87 -0.95 5.67 -22.24
CA SER A 87 0.10 5.75 -23.27
C SER A 87 1.18 4.67 -23.12
N PHE A 88 1.27 4.05 -21.95
CA PHE A 88 2.23 2.98 -21.65
C PHE A 88 1.63 1.57 -21.76
N LEU A 89 0.32 1.45 -22.02
CA LEU A 89 -0.28 0.15 -22.27
C LEU A 89 0.12 -0.36 -23.65
N PRO A 90 0.47 -1.65 -23.77
CA PRO A 90 0.67 -2.27 -25.07
C PRO A 90 -0.54 -2.11 -26.00
N ASP A 91 -0.30 -1.98 -27.31
CA ASP A 91 -1.36 -1.75 -28.30
C ASP A 91 -2.53 -2.73 -28.25
N LYS A 92 -2.25 -3.97 -27.85
CA LYS A 92 -3.28 -4.99 -27.67
C LYS A 92 -4.30 -4.67 -26.57
N TYR A 93 -3.98 -3.73 -25.66
CA TYR A 93 -4.84 -3.33 -24.54
C TYR A 93 -5.48 -1.96 -24.75
N LYS A 94 -5.54 -1.47 -25.99
CA LYS A 94 -6.14 -0.15 -26.29
C LYS A 94 -7.57 -0.07 -25.79
N VAL A 95 -7.81 0.98 -25.04
CA VAL A 95 -9.12 1.32 -24.48
C VAL A 95 -9.80 2.31 -25.40
N THR A 96 -11.08 2.11 -25.64
CA THR A 96 -11.88 2.92 -26.57
C THR A 96 -12.46 4.19 -25.95
N ASP A 97 -12.49 4.28 -24.61
CA ASP A 97 -13.02 5.45 -23.92
C ASP A 97 -11.98 6.56 -23.83
N LYS A 98 -12.23 7.67 -24.54
CA LYS A 98 -11.36 8.85 -24.56
C LYS A 98 -11.16 9.50 -23.19
N LEU A 99 -12.09 9.35 -22.23
CA LEU A 99 -11.91 9.85 -20.87
C LEU A 99 -10.79 9.11 -20.15
N LYS A 100 -10.60 7.84 -20.44
CA LYS A 100 -9.51 7.05 -19.83
C LYS A 100 -8.13 7.52 -20.29
N GLU A 101 -8.00 8.10 -21.47
CA GLU A 101 -6.74 8.69 -21.95
C GLU A 101 -6.27 9.86 -21.07
N ARG A 102 -7.19 10.45 -20.28
CA ARG A 102 -6.90 11.54 -19.33
C ARG A 102 -6.46 11.05 -17.96
N ILE A 103 -6.49 9.75 -17.71
CA ILE A 103 -6.00 9.17 -16.45
C ILE A 103 -4.48 9.28 -16.43
N THR A 104 -3.95 9.89 -15.38
CA THR A 104 -2.50 9.98 -15.16
C THR A 104 -2.02 8.93 -14.16
N ILE A 105 -0.71 8.71 -14.10
CA ILE A 105 -0.07 7.87 -13.07
C ILE A 105 -0.43 8.42 -11.67
N GLY A 106 -0.40 9.73 -11.49
CA GLY A 106 -0.80 10.38 -10.24
C GLY A 106 -2.24 10.10 -9.86
N HIS A 107 -3.18 10.12 -10.82
CA HIS A 107 -4.58 9.78 -10.55
C HIS A 107 -4.77 8.35 -10.04
N LEU A 108 -4.04 7.38 -10.58
CA LEU A 108 -4.09 5.99 -10.12
C LEU A 108 -3.53 5.87 -8.69
N LEU A 109 -2.37 6.46 -8.41
CA LEU A 109 -1.70 6.41 -7.11
C LEU A 109 -2.47 7.15 -6.00
N THR A 110 -3.26 8.17 -6.34
CA THR A 110 -4.03 8.99 -5.37
C THR A 110 -5.49 8.59 -5.27
N MET A 111 -5.92 7.52 -5.96
CA MET A 111 -7.32 7.06 -5.97
C MET A 111 -8.30 8.09 -6.55
N THR A 112 -7.86 8.87 -7.54
CA THR A 112 -8.68 9.90 -8.20
C THR A 112 -8.86 9.66 -9.69
N SER A 113 -8.64 8.43 -10.15
CA SER A 113 -8.70 8.08 -11.58
C SER A 113 -10.11 8.10 -12.19
N GLY A 114 -11.15 8.06 -11.35
CA GLY A 114 -12.53 7.88 -11.80
C GLY A 114 -12.90 6.44 -12.15
N ILE A 115 -11.96 5.50 -12.00
CA ILE A 115 -12.23 4.06 -12.13
C ILE A 115 -13.09 3.62 -10.94
N ALA A 116 -14.06 2.71 -11.19
CA ALA A 116 -14.92 2.16 -10.15
C ALA A 116 -14.10 1.60 -8.98
N GLY A 117 -14.55 1.86 -7.76
CA GLY A 117 -13.87 1.51 -6.53
C GLY A 117 -14.60 0.45 -5.72
N GLU A 118 -14.17 0.29 -4.46
CA GLU A 118 -14.71 -0.69 -3.52
C GLU A 118 -16.21 -0.46 -3.22
N SER A 119 -16.65 0.80 -3.19
CA SER A 119 -18.05 1.18 -2.96
C SER A 119 -18.97 0.83 -4.14
N ASP A 120 -18.39 0.58 -5.32
CA ASP A 120 -19.15 0.27 -6.54
C ASP A 120 -19.29 -1.25 -6.77
N LEU A 121 -18.96 -2.06 -5.76
CA LEU A 121 -19.07 -3.52 -5.84
C LEU A 121 -20.51 -3.95 -6.07
N VAL A 122 -20.72 -4.79 -7.09
CA VAL A 122 -21.99 -5.47 -7.35
C VAL A 122 -21.74 -6.98 -7.30
N PHE A 123 -22.43 -7.65 -6.39
CA PHE A 123 -22.36 -9.10 -6.30
C PHE A 123 -23.15 -9.73 -7.45
N GLY A 124 -22.48 -10.55 -8.25
CA GLY A 124 -23.08 -11.24 -9.38
C GLY A 124 -22.38 -12.56 -9.73
N VAL A 125 -22.96 -13.33 -10.63
CA VAL A 125 -22.32 -14.53 -11.19
C VAL A 125 -21.35 -14.09 -12.28
N PRO A 126 -20.12 -14.64 -12.37
CA PRO A 126 -19.21 -14.35 -13.47
C PRO A 126 -19.85 -14.70 -14.80
N THR A 127 -19.83 -13.76 -15.72
CA THR A 127 -20.41 -13.96 -17.06
C THR A 127 -19.42 -14.59 -18.04
N ASN A 128 -18.11 -14.52 -17.71
CA ASN A 128 -17.05 -15.07 -18.54
C ASN A 128 -15.95 -15.69 -17.65
N ILE A 129 -15.65 -16.98 -17.89
CA ILE A 129 -14.60 -17.73 -17.19
C ILE A 129 -13.18 -17.32 -17.60
N ASP A 130 -13.03 -16.70 -18.79
CA ASP A 130 -11.74 -16.24 -19.31
C ASP A 130 -11.34 -14.86 -18.78
N CYS A 131 -12.16 -14.29 -17.86
CA CYS A 131 -11.98 -12.99 -17.27
C CYS A 131 -11.18 -13.09 -15.98
N GLY A 132 -9.97 -12.62 -16.02
CA GLY A 132 -9.13 -12.46 -14.83
C GLY A 132 -9.28 -11.07 -14.17
N PRO A 133 -8.60 -10.86 -13.04
CA PRO A 133 -8.66 -9.58 -12.31
C PRO A 133 -8.14 -8.40 -13.15
N PHE A 134 -7.19 -8.62 -14.03
CA PHE A 134 -6.60 -7.56 -14.86
C PHE A 134 -7.48 -7.22 -16.06
N GLU A 135 -8.11 -8.21 -16.71
CA GLU A 135 -9.10 -7.97 -17.75
C GLU A 135 -10.29 -7.19 -17.20
N ASN A 136 -10.75 -7.53 -16.00
CA ASN A 136 -11.79 -6.77 -15.33
C ASN A 136 -11.33 -5.34 -15.00
N ALA A 137 -10.11 -5.16 -14.49
CA ALA A 137 -9.57 -3.84 -14.16
C ALA A 137 -9.51 -2.92 -15.38
N LEU A 138 -9.16 -3.45 -16.55
CA LEU A 138 -9.14 -2.70 -17.80
C LEU A 138 -10.51 -2.55 -18.46
N GLY A 139 -11.56 -3.21 -17.94
CA GLY A 139 -12.91 -3.11 -18.46
C GLY A 139 -13.23 -4.05 -19.63
N TYR A 140 -12.45 -5.10 -19.82
CA TYR A 140 -12.72 -6.07 -20.89
C TYR A 140 -13.85 -7.03 -20.55
N CYS A 141 -14.18 -7.18 -19.29
CA CYS A 141 -15.22 -8.10 -18.84
C CYS A 141 -15.68 -7.79 -17.42
N ASP A 142 -16.89 -8.21 -17.09
CA ASP A 142 -17.41 -8.18 -15.73
C ASP A 142 -16.90 -9.36 -14.92
N ASN A 143 -16.69 -9.16 -13.63
CA ASN A 143 -16.47 -10.25 -12.71
C ASN A 143 -17.59 -10.30 -11.64
N ARG A 144 -17.61 -11.38 -10.82
CA ARG A 144 -18.66 -11.59 -9.81
C ARG A 144 -18.81 -10.47 -8.76
N TYR A 145 -17.82 -9.59 -8.65
CA TYR A 145 -17.76 -8.62 -7.58
C TYR A 145 -17.88 -7.18 -8.04
N ARG A 146 -17.88 -6.93 -9.37
CA ARG A 146 -17.84 -5.57 -9.89
C ARG A 146 -18.65 -5.42 -11.13
N LYS A 147 -19.41 -4.34 -11.18
CA LYS A 147 -19.99 -3.83 -12.40
C LYS A 147 -18.87 -3.32 -13.31
N GLN A 148 -19.13 -3.27 -14.61
CA GLN A 148 -18.19 -2.85 -15.64
C GLN A 148 -17.25 -1.74 -15.21
N THR A 149 -15.96 -1.94 -15.44
CA THR A 149 -14.91 -0.92 -15.24
C THR A 149 -14.52 -0.26 -16.57
N ASP A 150 -15.20 -0.57 -17.64
CA ASP A 150 -15.04 0.06 -18.96
C ASP A 150 -15.47 1.52 -18.97
N THR A 151 -16.45 1.88 -18.14
CA THR A 151 -16.89 3.26 -17.95
C THR A 151 -16.38 3.83 -16.62
N LEU A 152 -15.97 5.08 -16.65
CA LEU A 152 -15.57 5.78 -15.43
C LEU A 152 -16.81 6.21 -14.63
N VAL A 153 -16.73 6.15 -13.29
CA VAL A 153 -17.78 6.66 -12.38
C VAL A 153 -17.70 8.19 -12.23
N ALA A 154 -16.56 8.78 -12.57
CA ALA A 154 -16.33 10.21 -12.60
C ALA A 154 -15.21 10.56 -13.59
N GLU A 155 -15.09 11.83 -13.98
CA GLU A 155 -13.92 12.29 -14.70
C GLU A 155 -12.65 12.17 -13.83
N PRO A 156 -11.48 11.84 -14.42
CA PRO A 156 -10.20 11.81 -13.68
C PRO A 156 -9.95 13.13 -12.94
N GLY A 157 -9.54 13.02 -11.68
CA GLY A 157 -9.28 14.14 -10.79
C GLY A 157 -10.52 14.80 -10.18
N LYS A 158 -11.74 14.25 -10.36
CA LYS A 158 -12.99 14.84 -9.85
C LYS A 158 -13.62 14.11 -8.67
N LEU A 159 -13.22 12.86 -8.42
CA LEU A 159 -13.73 12.05 -7.32
C LEU A 159 -12.57 11.25 -6.72
N TRP A 160 -12.47 11.26 -5.40
CA TRP A 160 -11.66 10.28 -4.70
C TRP A 160 -12.49 9.01 -4.51
N ASN A 161 -12.00 7.89 -4.99
CA ASN A 161 -12.69 6.61 -4.92
C ASN A 161 -11.66 5.49 -4.76
N TYR A 162 -11.65 4.85 -3.58
CA TYR A 162 -10.72 3.78 -3.27
C TYR A 162 -10.93 2.59 -4.21
N SER A 163 -9.93 2.26 -5.02
CA SER A 163 -10.09 1.39 -6.18
C SER A 163 -8.96 0.38 -6.33
N ASP A 164 -9.26 -0.91 -6.13
CA ASP A 164 -8.37 -2.01 -6.48
C ASP A 164 -8.12 -2.12 -7.98
N PRO A 165 -9.12 -1.90 -8.87
CA PRO A 165 -8.86 -1.84 -10.31
C PRO A 165 -7.83 -0.77 -10.71
N ALA A 166 -7.86 0.41 -10.06
CA ALA A 166 -6.85 1.44 -10.30
C ALA A 166 -5.45 0.95 -9.94
N MET A 167 -5.31 0.22 -8.84
CA MET A 167 -4.04 -0.41 -8.46
C MET A 167 -3.61 -1.51 -9.42
N ALA A 168 -4.55 -2.32 -9.92
CA ALA A 168 -4.24 -3.34 -10.93
C ALA A 168 -3.69 -2.72 -12.23
N HIS A 169 -4.19 -1.54 -12.64
CA HIS A 169 -3.59 -0.79 -13.75
C HIS A 169 -2.10 -0.51 -13.49
N LEU A 170 -1.74 -0.09 -12.29
CA LEU A 170 -0.36 0.19 -11.93
C LEU A 170 0.56 -1.03 -12.07
N SER A 171 0.05 -2.24 -11.80
CA SER A 171 0.81 -3.47 -12.00
C SER A 171 1.12 -3.73 -13.47
N ILE A 172 0.11 -3.65 -14.33
CA ILE A 172 0.24 -3.88 -15.77
C ILE A 172 1.18 -2.84 -16.39
N LEU A 173 0.98 -1.57 -16.03
CA LEU A 173 1.80 -0.46 -16.53
C LEU A 173 3.25 -0.58 -16.08
N PHE A 174 3.49 -0.95 -14.81
CA PHE A 174 4.82 -1.16 -14.30
C PHE A 174 5.58 -2.21 -15.12
N HIS A 175 4.95 -3.38 -15.33
CA HIS A 175 5.53 -4.43 -16.16
C HIS A 175 5.77 -3.95 -17.61
N SER A 176 4.82 -3.23 -18.19
CA SER A 176 4.96 -2.70 -19.56
C SER A 176 6.16 -1.75 -19.73
N ILE A 177 6.44 -0.93 -18.72
CA ILE A 177 7.52 0.03 -18.70
C ILE A 177 8.86 -0.64 -18.39
N MET A 178 8.89 -1.46 -17.34
CA MET A 178 10.13 -2.01 -16.78
C MET A 178 10.54 -3.36 -17.37
N GLY A 179 9.60 -4.08 -18.01
CA GLY A 179 9.82 -5.47 -18.42
C GLY A 179 10.02 -6.44 -17.24
N GLN A 180 9.70 -6.00 -16.03
CA GLN A 180 9.88 -6.73 -14.77
C GLN A 180 8.64 -6.58 -13.88
N GLU A 181 8.34 -7.60 -13.09
CA GLU A 181 7.23 -7.56 -12.13
C GLU A 181 7.57 -6.73 -10.88
N ILE A 182 6.55 -6.08 -10.27
CA ILE A 182 6.71 -5.24 -9.07
C ILE A 182 7.37 -6.03 -7.93
N HIS A 183 6.96 -7.29 -7.70
CA HIS A 183 7.50 -8.09 -6.60
C HIS A 183 9.00 -8.39 -6.79
N GLU A 184 9.45 -8.68 -8.02
CA GLU A 184 10.86 -8.91 -8.35
C GLU A 184 11.68 -7.64 -8.16
N TYR A 185 11.14 -6.52 -8.67
CA TYR A 185 11.76 -5.21 -8.55
C TYR A 185 11.91 -4.79 -7.08
N MET A 186 10.87 -4.92 -6.28
CA MET A 186 10.91 -4.60 -4.86
C MET A 186 11.83 -5.53 -4.08
N GLN A 187 11.91 -6.81 -4.44
CA GLN A 187 12.85 -7.75 -3.84
C GLN A 187 14.30 -7.31 -4.06
N GLU A 188 14.62 -6.83 -5.26
CA GLU A 188 15.98 -6.37 -5.61
C GLU A 188 16.31 -5.00 -5.01
N LYS A 189 15.41 -4.04 -5.24
CA LYS A 189 15.68 -2.62 -4.93
C LYS A 189 15.52 -2.29 -3.45
N VAL A 190 14.63 -3.01 -2.72
CA VAL A 190 14.27 -2.68 -1.34
C VAL A 190 14.49 -3.86 -0.39
N PHE A 191 13.81 -4.98 -0.59
CA PHE A 191 13.70 -6.03 0.43
C PHE A 191 15.04 -6.58 0.85
N LYS A 192 15.88 -7.00 -0.10
CA LYS A 192 17.24 -7.50 0.18
C LYS A 192 18.10 -6.49 0.94
N LYS A 193 17.93 -5.19 0.66
CA LYS A 193 18.76 -4.14 1.28
C LYS A 193 18.41 -3.89 2.74
N ILE A 194 17.16 -4.16 3.14
CA ILE A 194 16.69 -3.92 4.51
C ILE A 194 16.45 -5.21 5.30
N GLY A 195 16.87 -6.37 4.74
CA GLY A 195 16.76 -7.67 5.38
C GLY A 195 15.32 -8.19 5.51
N ILE A 196 14.48 -7.94 4.51
CA ILE A 196 13.20 -8.62 4.31
C ILE A 196 13.48 -9.85 3.45
N GLU A 197 13.44 -11.04 4.07
CA GLU A 197 13.88 -12.30 3.44
C GLU A 197 12.72 -13.30 3.25
N ASN A 198 11.69 -13.22 4.08
CA ASN A 198 10.57 -14.15 4.10
C ASN A 198 9.28 -13.60 3.49
N ALA A 199 9.31 -12.43 2.86
CA ALA A 199 8.15 -11.91 2.19
C ALA A 199 7.86 -12.69 0.90
N SER A 200 6.57 -12.92 0.63
CA SER A 200 6.09 -13.38 -0.68
C SER A 200 4.96 -12.49 -1.15
N TRP A 201 4.83 -12.32 -2.44
CA TRP A 201 3.83 -11.44 -3.02
C TRP A 201 3.07 -12.20 -4.10
N ASP A 202 1.75 -12.21 -4.02
CA ASP A 202 0.91 -12.96 -4.93
C ASP A 202 1.02 -12.42 -6.36
N VAL A 203 1.18 -13.35 -7.28
CA VAL A 203 1.08 -13.10 -8.72
C VAL A 203 -0.25 -13.68 -9.17
N LEU A 204 -1.17 -12.81 -9.56
CA LEU A 204 -2.47 -13.23 -10.05
C LEU A 204 -2.36 -13.60 -11.53
N GLY A 205 -2.91 -14.74 -11.90
CA GLY A 205 -3.13 -15.08 -13.28
C GLY A 205 -4.06 -14.07 -13.94
N GLY A 206 -3.70 -13.58 -15.13
CA GLY A 206 -4.63 -12.93 -16.01
C GLY A 206 -5.60 -13.95 -16.58
N GLY A 207 -6.63 -13.47 -17.26
CA GLY A 207 -7.47 -14.31 -18.11
C GLY A 207 -6.78 -14.61 -19.45
N GLN A 208 -7.57 -14.79 -20.48
CA GLN A 208 -7.06 -15.18 -21.80
C GLN A 208 -6.16 -14.11 -22.45
N PHE A 209 -6.33 -12.83 -22.11
CA PHE A 209 -5.73 -11.70 -22.83
C PHE A 209 -4.53 -11.07 -22.12
N ILE A 210 -4.51 -11.11 -20.79
CA ILE A 210 -3.49 -10.49 -19.94
C ILE A 210 -2.77 -11.58 -19.16
N GLY A 211 -1.47 -11.57 -19.20
CA GLY A 211 -0.62 -12.51 -18.46
C GLY A 211 -0.69 -12.33 -16.95
N PRO A 212 0.01 -13.19 -16.19
CA PRO A 212 0.09 -13.04 -14.76
C PRO A 212 0.90 -11.78 -14.39
N HIS A 213 0.41 -11.01 -13.44
CA HIS A 213 1.09 -9.83 -12.89
C HIS A 213 1.05 -9.83 -11.38
N THR A 214 1.99 -9.13 -10.76
CA THR A 214 1.99 -8.91 -9.30
C THR A 214 0.67 -8.30 -8.85
N CYS A 215 0.08 -8.81 -7.77
CA CYS A 215 -1.15 -8.25 -7.21
C CYS A 215 -0.86 -6.92 -6.51
N ALA A 216 -1.10 -5.79 -7.19
CA ALA A 216 -0.71 -4.46 -6.73
C ALA A 216 -1.52 -3.94 -5.53
N HIS A 217 -2.64 -4.57 -5.18
CA HIS A 217 -3.59 -4.05 -4.19
C HIS A 217 -3.69 -4.87 -2.90
N ILE A 218 -3.37 -6.18 -2.96
CA ILE A 218 -3.37 -7.13 -1.82
C ILE A 218 -2.31 -8.22 -2.07
N GLY A 219 -2.21 -9.20 -1.17
CA GLY A 219 -1.44 -10.42 -1.41
C GLY A 219 0.06 -10.31 -1.12
N LEU A 220 0.49 -9.26 -0.42
CA LEU A 220 1.82 -9.26 0.19
C LEU A 220 1.75 -9.99 1.53
N HIS A 221 2.47 -11.11 1.63
CA HIS A 221 2.62 -11.91 2.83
C HIS A 221 3.97 -11.60 3.47
N ILE A 222 3.94 -11.01 4.66
CA ILE A 222 5.13 -10.49 5.35
C ILE A 222 4.99 -10.67 6.86
N SER A 223 6.10 -10.83 7.59
CA SER A 223 6.08 -10.88 9.04
C SER A 223 5.92 -9.48 9.66
N ALA A 224 5.43 -9.42 10.91
CA ALA A 224 5.30 -8.15 11.63
C ALA A 224 6.64 -7.41 11.76
N ARG A 225 7.74 -8.14 12.01
CA ARG A 225 9.08 -7.56 12.11
C ARG A 225 9.57 -6.99 10.77
N GLU A 226 9.30 -7.68 9.67
CA GLU A 226 9.69 -7.21 8.34
C GLU A 226 8.85 -6.02 7.88
N LEU A 227 7.54 -6.01 8.19
CA LEU A 227 6.69 -4.84 7.97
C LEU A 227 7.18 -3.62 8.79
N ALA A 228 7.62 -3.86 10.03
CA ALA A 228 8.20 -2.81 10.87
C ALA A 228 9.54 -2.28 10.32
N ARG A 229 10.37 -3.13 9.68
CA ARG A 229 11.59 -2.67 8.98
C ARG A 229 11.26 -1.74 7.83
N PHE A 230 10.21 -2.07 7.05
CA PHE A 230 9.75 -1.19 5.98
C PHE A 230 9.23 0.14 6.53
N GLY A 231 8.40 0.12 7.58
CA GLY A 231 7.97 1.33 8.28
C GLY A 231 9.14 2.16 8.81
N TYR A 232 10.17 1.50 9.36
CA TYR A 232 11.37 2.18 9.85
C TYR A 232 12.20 2.81 8.72
N LEU A 233 12.31 2.14 7.56
CA LEU A 233 12.91 2.72 6.36
C LEU A 233 12.20 4.02 5.93
N LEU A 234 10.86 4.02 5.93
CA LEU A 234 10.07 5.20 5.61
C LEU A 234 10.24 6.31 6.66
N MET A 235 10.30 5.96 7.96
CA MET A 235 10.58 6.90 9.05
C MET A 235 11.92 7.60 8.86
N LEU A 236 12.93 6.87 8.38
CA LEU A 236 14.26 7.40 8.05
C LEU A 236 14.33 8.06 6.66
N GLN A 237 13.19 8.45 6.09
CA GLN A 237 13.14 9.12 4.78
C GLN A 237 13.81 8.31 3.65
N GLY A 238 13.70 6.99 3.72
CA GLY A 238 14.26 6.09 2.72
C GLY A 238 15.73 5.71 2.92
N LEU A 239 16.36 6.14 4.01
CA LEU A 239 17.74 5.80 4.33
C LEU A 239 17.82 4.49 5.13
N TRP A 240 18.78 3.63 4.78
CA TRP A 240 19.09 2.40 5.51
C TRP A 240 20.59 2.17 5.60
N GLY A 241 21.12 2.11 6.81
CA GLY A 241 22.56 1.99 7.03
C GLY A 241 23.37 3.12 6.35
N GLY A 242 22.82 4.33 6.28
CA GLY A 242 23.44 5.49 5.66
C GLY A 242 23.35 5.51 4.12
N LYS A 243 22.66 4.55 3.49
CA LYS A 243 22.46 4.51 2.05
C LYS A 243 21.01 4.80 1.70
N GLU A 244 20.78 5.56 0.64
CA GLU A 244 19.43 5.76 0.09
C GLU A 244 18.94 4.46 -0.57
N VAL A 245 17.81 3.96 -0.08
CA VAL A 245 17.10 2.80 -0.61
C VAL A 245 15.82 3.24 -1.32
N ILE A 246 15.12 4.21 -0.74
CA ILE A 246 13.97 4.89 -1.36
C ILE A 246 14.32 6.37 -1.44
N PRO A 247 14.09 7.04 -2.58
CA PRO A 247 14.36 8.47 -2.70
C PRO A 247 13.59 9.28 -1.65
N SER A 248 14.29 10.13 -0.92
CA SER A 248 13.68 10.94 0.15
C SER A 248 12.56 11.86 -0.35
N TRP A 249 12.71 12.38 -1.59
CA TRP A 249 11.66 13.19 -2.21
C TRP A 249 10.34 12.40 -2.36
N TRP A 250 10.42 11.10 -2.70
CA TRP A 250 9.24 10.26 -2.83
C TRP A 250 8.57 10.02 -1.48
N VAL A 251 9.34 9.63 -0.46
CA VAL A 251 8.80 9.45 0.89
C VAL A 251 8.07 10.71 1.34
N ASN A 252 8.71 11.88 1.19
CA ASN A 252 8.12 13.17 1.56
C ASN A 252 6.85 13.51 0.76
N THR A 253 6.77 13.11 -0.50
CA THR A 253 5.60 13.34 -1.35
C THR A 253 4.48 12.38 -1.01
N ALA A 254 4.79 11.08 -0.90
CA ALA A 254 3.80 10.02 -0.77
C ALA A 254 3.11 9.99 0.60
N THR A 255 3.80 10.44 1.65
CA THR A 255 3.31 10.41 3.04
C THR A 255 2.71 11.72 3.52
N LYS A 256 2.24 12.55 2.59
CA LYS A 256 1.48 13.78 2.86
C LYS A 256 0.19 13.79 2.03
N SER A 257 -0.76 14.64 2.42
CA SER A 257 -1.97 14.84 1.63
C SER A 257 -1.62 15.16 0.17
N SER A 258 -2.16 14.37 -0.75
CA SER A 258 -1.86 14.47 -2.18
C SER A 258 -2.85 15.35 -2.95
N GLN A 259 -4.07 15.53 -2.41
CA GLN A 259 -5.17 16.23 -3.07
C GLN A 259 -6.26 16.61 -2.06
N GLN A 260 -7.22 17.47 -2.45
CA GLN A 260 -8.24 18.02 -1.55
C GLN A 260 -9.53 17.19 -1.49
N LEU A 261 -9.76 16.27 -2.42
CA LEU A 261 -10.97 15.42 -2.45
C LEU A 261 -11.04 14.46 -1.26
N ASN A 262 -9.88 13.97 -0.84
CA ASN A 262 -9.67 13.26 0.42
C ASN A 262 -8.29 13.63 0.99
N PRO A 263 -8.19 14.65 1.84
CA PRO A 263 -6.91 15.12 2.36
C PRO A 263 -6.24 14.14 3.35
N GLU A 264 -6.90 13.04 3.68
CA GLU A 264 -6.39 11.95 4.52
C GLU A 264 -5.60 10.90 3.72
N TYR A 265 -5.44 11.09 2.40
CA TYR A 265 -4.76 10.15 1.52
C TYR A 265 -3.61 10.82 0.76
N GLY A 266 -2.45 10.19 0.81
CA GLY A 266 -1.25 10.53 0.04
C GLY A 266 -1.18 9.74 -1.27
N TYR A 267 0.03 9.32 -1.66
CA TYR A 267 0.22 8.39 -2.77
C TYR A 267 0.31 6.97 -2.21
N THR A 268 -0.84 6.30 -2.07
CA THR A 268 -1.02 4.96 -1.47
C THR A 268 -0.77 4.84 0.03
N PHE A 269 -0.68 5.94 0.75
CA PHE A 269 -0.56 6.00 2.20
C PHE A 269 -1.73 6.77 2.82
N TRP A 270 -2.17 6.36 3.99
CA TRP A 270 -3.06 7.13 4.84
C TRP A 270 -2.25 8.14 5.65
N VAL A 271 -2.71 9.37 5.76
CA VAL A 271 -1.93 10.48 6.30
C VAL A 271 -2.73 11.35 7.26
N ASN A 272 -2.06 11.90 8.27
CA ASN A 272 -2.66 12.80 9.26
C ASN A 272 -2.29 14.27 9.05
N THR A 273 -1.87 14.65 7.86
CA THR A 273 -1.33 16.00 7.56
C THR A 273 -2.23 17.14 8.08
N ASN A 274 -3.54 16.99 7.96
CA ASN A 274 -4.51 17.96 8.44
C ASN A 274 -5.01 17.68 9.88
N GLY A 275 -4.63 16.55 10.48
CA GLY A 275 -5.07 16.13 11.80
C GLY A 275 -6.51 15.60 11.84
N THR A 276 -7.04 15.16 10.70
CA THR A 276 -8.44 14.71 10.54
C THR A 276 -8.57 13.19 10.56
N HIS A 277 -7.61 12.46 10.02
CA HIS A 277 -7.67 10.99 9.97
C HIS A 277 -7.52 10.38 11.37
N TRP A 278 -6.56 10.87 12.15
CA TRP A 278 -6.41 10.52 13.57
C TRP A 278 -6.38 11.78 14.42
N PRO A 279 -7.56 12.31 14.83
CA PRO A 279 -7.64 13.54 15.61
C PRO A 279 -6.86 13.45 16.94
N GLY A 280 -6.05 14.47 17.21
CA GLY A 280 -5.24 14.52 18.44
C GLY A 280 -3.91 13.76 18.38
N LEU A 281 -3.64 13.00 17.32
CA LEU A 281 -2.33 12.38 17.08
C LEU A 281 -1.42 13.30 16.24
N PRO A 282 -0.10 13.05 16.22
CA PRO A 282 0.85 13.87 15.47
C PRO A 282 0.46 14.02 13.99
N LYS A 283 0.60 15.24 13.47
CA LYS A 283 0.22 15.56 12.08
C LYS A 283 1.17 15.00 11.03
N ASP A 284 2.37 14.63 11.43
CA ASP A 284 3.36 13.95 10.58
C ASP A 284 3.20 12.43 10.55
N MET A 285 2.21 11.92 11.31
CA MET A 285 1.86 10.50 11.32
C MET A 285 1.26 10.09 9.97
N PHE A 286 1.69 8.93 9.50
CA PHE A 286 1.11 8.25 8.36
C PHE A 286 1.07 6.74 8.59
N ALA A 287 0.31 6.01 7.77
CA ALA A 287 0.21 4.57 7.91
C ALA A 287 0.00 3.85 6.57
N LEU A 288 0.43 2.58 6.57
CA LEU A 288 -0.05 1.56 5.68
C LEU A 288 -1.25 0.90 6.36
N GLU A 289 -2.39 0.81 5.67
CA GLU A 289 -3.59 0.22 6.22
C GLU A 289 -4.13 -0.92 5.35
N GLY A 290 -4.49 -2.00 5.99
CA GLY A 290 -5.06 -3.18 5.35
C GLY A 290 -6.28 -3.73 6.11
N TYR A 291 -7.10 -4.49 5.41
CA TYR A 291 -8.25 -5.18 5.98
C TYR A 291 -7.85 -6.00 7.21
N ASN A 292 -8.80 -6.34 8.08
CA ASN A 292 -8.55 -7.00 9.36
C ASN A 292 -7.63 -6.20 10.31
N SER A 293 -7.61 -4.87 10.18
CA SER A 293 -6.77 -3.98 10.99
C SER A 293 -5.27 -4.26 10.86
N ASN A 294 -4.80 -4.75 9.71
CA ASN A 294 -3.38 -4.75 9.42
C ASN A 294 -2.88 -3.31 9.29
N ARG A 295 -1.90 -2.95 10.08
CA ARG A 295 -1.41 -1.56 10.18
C ARG A 295 0.10 -1.49 10.35
N CYS A 296 0.68 -0.49 9.73
CA CYS A 296 2.03 -0.03 10.05
C CYS A 296 1.97 1.49 10.19
N TYR A 297 1.91 1.96 11.43
CA TYR A 297 1.92 3.38 11.76
C TYR A 297 3.36 3.87 11.85
N VAL A 298 3.62 5.03 11.27
CA VAL A 298 4.92 5.71 11.33
C VAL A 298 4.69 7.12 11.86
N VAL A 299 5.40 7.48 12.93
CA VAL A 299 5.31 8.80 13.58
C VAL A 299 6.72 9.42 13.63
N PRO A 300 7.13 10.14 12.57
CA PRO A 300 8.50 10.64 12.44
C PRO A 300 8.93 11.55 13.60
N SER A 301 8.08 12.47 14.05
CA SER A 301 8.38 13.37 15.20
C SER A 301 8.63 12.64 16.52
N GLN A 302 8.32 11.35 16.56
CA GLN A 302 8.48 10.52 17.75
C GLN A 302 9.49 9.37 17.53
N ASP A 303 10.18 9.30 16.40
CA ASP A 303 11.02 8.16 16.01
C ASP A 303 10.33 6.81 16.28
N LEU A 304 9.04 6.72 15.93
CA LEU A 304 8.17 5.62 16.33
C LEU A 304 7.58 4.89 15.12
N VAL A 305 7.65 3.57 15.17
CA VAL A 305 6.90 2.67 14.28
C VAL A 305 6.09 1.70 15.13
N VAL A 306 4.81 1.58 14.84
CA VAL A 306 3.91 0.62 15.49
C VAL A 306 3.27 -0.24 14.43
N VAL A 307 3.51 -1.53 14.49
CA VAL A 307 2.91 -2.52 13.57
C VAL A 307 1.91 -3.37 14.33
N ARG A 308 0.78 -3.61 13.69
CA ARG A 308 -0.19 -4.64 14.07
C ARG A 308 -0.56 -5.43 12.83
N VAL A 309 -0.50 -6.77 12.89
CA VAL A 309 -0.87 -7.68 11.80
C VAL A 309 -1.75 -8.82 12.28
N GLY A 310 -2.48 -9.42 11.36
CA GLY A 310 -3.32 -10.59 11.58
C GLY A 310 -4.80 -10.26 11.75
N ALA A 311 -5.63 -11.31 11.86
CA ALA A 311 -7.06 -11.15 12.09
C ALA A 311 -7.34 -10.53 13.46
N GLY A 312 -8.45 -9.83 13.58
CA GLY A 312 -8.89 -9.24 14.83
C GLY A 312 -10.32 -8.72 14.70
N PRO A 313 -11.00 -8.47 15.81
CA PRO A 313 -12.36 -7.96 15.79
C PRO A 313 -12.39 -6.57 15.12
N ASN A 314 -13.46 -6.32 14.38
CA ASN A 314 -13.72 -5.05 13.69
C ASN A 314 -13.90 -3.83 14.64
N GLN A 315 -13.77 -4.01 15.96
CA GLN A 315 -14.00 -2.99 16.99
C GLN A 315 -12.75 -2.55 17.74
N TRP A 316 -11.61 -2.69 17.12
CA TRP A 316 -10.39 -2.22 17.73
C TRP A 316 -10.23 -0.70 17.58
N ASN A 317 -9.87 -0.03 18.68
CA ASN A 317 -9.67 1.42 18.69
C ASN A 317 -8.19 1.75 18.42
N GLU A 318 -7.89 2.03 17.14
CA GLU A 318 -6.55 2.34 16.66
C GLU A 318 -5.97 3.58 17.36
N GLN A 319 -6.77 4.61 17.50
CA GLN A 319 -6.36 5.86 18.14
C GLN A 319 -5.97 5.63 19.60
N SER A 320 -6.71 4.81 20.33
CA SER A 320 -6.38 4.47 21.71
C SER A 320 -5.08 3.68 21.83
N LEU A 321 -4.77 2.79 20.87
CA LEU A 321 -3.48 2.11 20.87
C LEU A 321 -2.34 3.10 20.69
N ILE A 322 -2.41 3.93 19.65
CA ILE A 322 -1.32 4.86 19.34
C ILE A 322 -1.16 5.91 20.46
N SER A 323 -2.26 6.46 20.97
CA SER A 323 -2.22 7.35 22.16
C SER A 323 -1.56 6.67 23.35
N GLY A 324 -1.94 5.43 23.64
CA GLY A 324 -1.36 4.66 24.74
C GLY A 324 0.13 4.37 24.57
N VAL A 325 0.60 4.12 23.34
CA VAL A 325 2.02 3.98 23.03
C VAL A 325 2.73 5.31 23.25
N LEU A 326 2.19 6.42 22.74
CA LEU A 326 2.76 7.77 22.92
C LEU A 326 2.86 8.14 24.41
N ASP A 327 1.83 7.85 25.21
CA ASP A 327 1.83 8.08 26.67
C ASP A 327 2.86 7.21 27.42
N ALA A 328 3.19 6.06 26.89
CA ALA A 328 4.18 5.16 27.49
C ALA A 328 5.63 5.51 27.15
N ILE A 329 5.87 6.16 25.99
CA ILE A 329 7.22 6.53 25.55
C ILE A 329 7.62 7.94 25.99
N ASN A 330 6.68 8.80 26.34
CA ASN A 330 6.89 10.10 26.95
C ASN A 330 6.91 9.97 28.49
#